data_5ff865efb9f12d8e7c75d77a75d4a2c1
#
_entry.id   5ff865efb9f12d8e7c75d77a75d4a2c1
#
_cell.length_a   1.000
_cell.length_b   1.000
_cell.length_c   1.000
_cell.angle_alpha   90.00
_cell.angle_beta   90.00
_cell.angle_gamma   90.00
#
_symmetry.space_group_name_H-M   'P 1'
#
loop_
_entity.id
_entity.type
_entity.pdbx_description
1 polymer ?
#
loop_
_entity_poly.entity_id
_entity_poly.type
_entity_poly.pdbx_seq_one_letter_code
_entity_poly.pdbx_strand_id
1 'polypeptide(L)'
;MPDYPKIHRELAKKGVTLTLLWTEYCLEASAAGKKPYMSTQFNDNYHKWARITKATMRIQHKPGDEMEVDWAGATIDIYDEVTGEISPAYLFVAVLSCSLYVYAELCPNMKSDTFINCHVHAYTYFGGSTRLLIPDNLKAGITRNTRYDTLIPRAYKEMADHYNTAIVPARVKHPDDKPNAEGSVKYATTWILAALRNYHFFSIEEAKTAVSEKLEELNLRPFKKRLGNRRSAFEDEEREFMLPLPKAPYEPAVWSTAKVQNDYLISDGINK
;
A
#
# COMPACT_ATOMS: atom_id res chain seq x y z
N MET A 1 3.54 37.01 -20.49
CA MET A 1 3.73 35.92 -19.55
C MET A 1 2.74 34.81 -19.94
N PRO A 2 3.08 33.52 -19.94
CA PRO A 2 2.14 32.44 -20.27
C PRO A 2 0.97 32.40 -19.29
N ASP A 3 -0.22 32.01 -19.78
CA ASP A 3 -1.40 31.76 -18.94
C ASP A 3 -1.32 30.33 -18.38
N TYR A 4 -0.67 30.15 -17.22
CA TYR A 4 -0.49 28.85 -16.61
C TYR A 4 -1.80 28.15 -16.19
N PRO A 5 -2.85 28.84 -15.71
CA PRO A 5 -4.19 28.24 -15.50
C PRO A 5 -4.78 27.65 -16.79
N LYS A 6 -4.67 28.31 -17.93
CA LYS A 6 -5.10 27.81 -19.23
C LYS A 6 -4.29 26.58 -19.63
N ILE A 7 -2.96 26.66 -19.54
CA ILE A 7 -2.02 25.58 -19.84
C ILE A 7 -2.35 24.33 -19.00
N HIS A 8 -2.64 24.50 -17.71
CA HIS A 8 -2.94 23.38 -16.81
C HIS A 8 -4.23 22.69 -17.18
N ARG A 9 -5.27 23.41 -17.58
CA ARG A 9 -6.52 22.83 -18.06
C ARG A 9 -6.35 22.07 -19.38
N GLU A 10 -5.54 22.62 -20.29
CA GLU A 10 -5.28 21.96 -21.58
C GLU A 10 -4.47 20.67 -21.40
N LEU A 11 -3.51 20.61 -20.48
CA LEU A 11 -2.73 19.40 -20.16
C LEU A 11 -3.59 18.24 -19.65
N ALA A 12 -4.76 18.51 -19.08
CA ALA A 12 -5.70 17.47 -18.65
C ALA A 12 -6.38 16.74 -19.83
N LYS A 13 -6.29 17.27 -21.04
CA LYS A 13 -6.86 16.66 -22.24
C LYS A 13 -5.95 15.55 -22.77
N LYS A 14 -6.57 14.47 -23.26
CA LYS A 14 -5.83 13.30 -23.78
C LYS A 14 -4.92 13.68 -24.95
N GLY A 15 -3.64 13.34 -24.86
CA GLY A 15 -2.66 13.56 -25.92
C GLY A 15 -2.01 14.95 -25.93
N VAL A 16 -2.39 15.86 -25.05
CA VAL A 16 -1.77 17.20 -24.95
C VAL A 16 -0.50 17.11 -24.10
N THR A 17 0.58 17.71 -24.60
CA THR A 17 1.90 17.73 -23.94
C THR A 17 2.34 19.15 -23.66
N LEU A 18 3.23 19.35 -22.67
CA LEU A 18 3.83 20.66 -22.40
C LEU A 18 4.59 21.23 -23.62
N THR A 19 5.22 20.35 -24.40
CA THR A 19 5.92 20.76 -25.63
C THR A 19 4.97 21.35 -26.67
N LEU A 20 3.81 20.72 -26.85
CA LEU A 20 2.75 21.24 -27.75
C LEU A 20 2.29 22.61 -27.28
N LEU A 21 1.96 22.76 -26.01
CA LEU A 21 1.48 24.02 -25.43
C LEU A 21 2.55 25.11 -25.44
N TRP A 22 3.83 24.74 -25.31
CA TRP A 22 4.93 25.68 -25.50
C TRP A 22 5.02 26.17 -26.95
N THR A 23 4.83 25.30 -27.94
CA THR A 23 4.82 25.66 -29.37
C THR A 23 3.66 26.62 -29.67
N GLU A 24 2.47 26.35 -29.17
CA GLU A 24 1.31 27.22 -29.31
C GLU A 24 1.55 28.60 -28.66
N TYR A 25 2.12 28.61 -27.44
CA TYR A 25 2.51 29.85 -26.76
C TYR A 25 3.54 30.66 -27.57
N CYS A 26 4.52 30.01 -28.23
CA CYS A 26 5.49 30.71 -29.07
C CYS A 26 4.83 31.40 -30.26
N LEU A 27 3.85 30.76 -30.89
CA LEU A 27 3.08 31.33 -31.99
C LEU A 27 2.23 32.53 -31.52
N GLU A 28 1.52 32.39 -30.40
CA GLU A 28 0.73 33.48 -29.81
C GLU A 28 1.62 34.69 -29.42
N ALA A 29 2.77 34.42 -28.79
CA ALA A 29 3.70 35.48 -28.38
C ALA A 29 4.32 36.21 -29.58
N SER A 30 4.68 35.47 -30.63
CA SER A 30 5.24 36.07 -31.88
C SER A 30 4.19 36.90 -32.61
N ALA A 31 2.95 36.43 -32.69
CA ALA A 31 1.85 37.20 -33.28
C ALA A 31 1.56 38.49 -32.51
N ALA A 32 1.82 38.52 -31.20
CA ALA A 32 1.68 39.68 -30.33
C ALA A 32 2.93 40.57 -30.29
N GLY A 33 3.95 40.28 -31.11
CA GLY A 33 5.23 41.04 -31.13
C GLY A 33 6.06 40.87 -29.87
N LYS A 34 5.86 39.84 -29.07
CA LYS A 34 6.54 39.55 -27.81
C LYS A 34 7.58 38.44 -28.00
N LYS A 35 8.70 38.53 -27.29
CA LYS A 35 9.70 37.48 -27.28
C LYS A 35 9.23 36.33 -26.40
N PRO A 36 9.05 35.09 -26.93
CA PRO A 36 8.62 33.95 -26.14
C PRO A 36 9.70 33.44 -25.20
N TYR A 37 9.33 32.76 -24.12
CA TYR A 37 10.27 32.03 -23.27
C TYR A 37 10.85 30.81 -24.01
N MET A 38 12.09 30.49 -23.71
CA MET A 38 12.70 29.22 -24.12
C MET A 38 11.96 28.05 -23.48
N SER A 39 11.95 26.89 -24.14
CA SER A 39 11.24 25.69 -23.67
C SER A 39 11.57 25.34 -22.22
N THR A 40 12.85 25.35 -21.84
CA THR A 40 13.29 25.07 -20.46
C THR A 40 12.66 26.07 -19.47
N GLN A 41 12.74 27.37 -19.78
CA GLN A 41 12.22 28.43 -18.91
C GLN A 41 10.68 28.37 -18.80
N PHE A 42 9.99 28.04 -19.88
CA PHE A 42 8.54 27.83 -19.90
C PHE A 42 8.13 26.67 -18.99
N ASN A 43 8.82 25.51 -19.12
CA ASN A 43 8.57 24.32 -18.32
C ASN A 43 8.87 24.57 -16.84
N ASP A 44 10.01 25.18 -16.51
CA ASP A 44 10.38 25.49 -15.13
C ASP A 44 9.38 26.42 -14.45
N ASN A 45 8.96 27.46 -15.15
CA ASN A 45 7.97 28.40 -14.62
C ASN A 45 6.59 27.75 -14.46
N TYR A 46 6.16 26.90 -15.41
CA TYR A 46 4.95 26.10 -15.26
C TYR A 46 5.02 25.18 -14.05
N HIS A 47 6.12 24.44 -13.85
CA HIS A 47 6.29 23.57 -12.69
C HIS A 47 6.34 24.34 -11.38
N LYS A 48 6.96 25.52 -11.33
CA LYS A 48 6.90 26.42 -10.15
C LYS A 48 5.47 26.82 -9.83
N TRP A 49 4.74 27.29 -10.84
CA TRP A 49 3.33 27.68 -10.68
C TRP A 49 2.46 26.49 -10.25
N ALA A 50 2.60 25.34 -10.90
CA ALA A 50 1.84 24.13 -10.58
C ALA A 50 2.11 23.60 -9.14
N ARG A 51 3.35 23.77 -8.62
CA ARG A 51 3.67 23.44 -7.22
C ARG A 51 2.97 24.36 -6.22
N ILE A 52 2.81 25.63 -6.55
CA ILE A 52 2.12 26.59 -5.68
C ILE A 52 0.61 26.37 -5.74
N THR A 53 0.07 26.08 -6.93
CA THR A 53 -1.37 25.88 -7.16
C THR A 53 -1.84 24.49 -6.72
N LYS A 54 -0.98 23.47 -6.79
CA LYS A 54 -1.16 22.18 -6.12
C LYS A 54 -0.81 22.33 -4.63
N ALA A 55 -1.54 23.17 -3.93
CA ALA A 55 -1.69 23.04 -2.50
C ALA A 55 -2.43 21.71 -2.26
N THR A 56 -1.72 20.61 -2.34
CA THR A 56 -2.20 19.33 -1.84
C THR A 56 -2.43 19.55 -0.35
N MET A 57 -3.69 19.58 0.03
CA MET A 57 -4.09 19.54 1.43
C MET A 57 -3.40 18.32 2.02
N ARG A 58 -2.45 18.55 2.92
CA ARG A 58 -1.77 17.48 3.61
C ARG A 58 -2.82 16.86 4.53
N ILE A 59 -3.31 15.69 4.16
CA ILE A 59 -4.19 14.92 5.03
C ILE A 59 -3.36 14.59 6.27
N GLN A 60 -3.75 15.10 7.41
CA GLN A 60 -3.16 14.72 8.69
C GLN A 60 -3.89 13.46 9.15
N HIS A 61 -3.21 12.32 9.06
CA HIS A 61 -3.72 11.07 9.61
C HIS A 61 -3.67 11.15 11.15
N LYS A 62 -4.74 10.71 11.79
CA LYS A 62 -4.80 10.64 13.24
C LYS A 62 -3.99 9.43 13.73
N PRO A 63 -3.30 9.56 14.86
CA PRO A 63 -2.57 8.42 15.43
C PRO A 63 -3.50 7.24 15.75
N GLY A 64 -3.05 6.02 15.42
CA GLY A 64 -3.78 4.78 15.68
C GLY A 64 -5.08 4.61 14.90
N ASP A 65 -5.32 5.45 13.89
CA ASP A 65 -6.59 5.44 13.14
C ASP A 65 -6.56 4.49 11.95
N GLU A 66 -5.49 4.50 11.16
CA GLU A 66 -5.45 3.83 9.85
C GLU A 66 -4.20 2.97 9.66
N MET A 67 -4.41 1.74 9.19
CA MET A 67 -3.37 0.86 8.65
C MET A 67 -3.68 0.53 7.20
N GLU A 68 -2.73 0.82 6.31
CA GLU A 68 -2.81 0.47 4.90
C GLU A 68 -2.05 -0.81 4.63
N VAL A 69 -2.62 -1.68 3.80
CA VAL A 69 -2.00 -2.96 3.47
C VAL A 69 -2.07 -3.22 1.97
N ASP A 70 -1.02 -3.82 1.45
CA ASP A 70 -0.93 -4.23 0.05
C ASP A 70 0.05 -5.40 -0.14
N TRP A 71 -0.10 -6.11 -1.26
CA TRP A 71 0.90 -7.03 -1.77
C TRP A 71 1.83 -6.29 -2.73
N ALA A 72 3.12 -6.55 -2.62
CA ALA A 72 4.08 -6.07 -3.61
C ALA A 72 3.73 -6.62 -5.00
N GLY A 73 3.82 -5.77 -6.02
CA GLY A 73 3.59 -6.20 -7.40
C GLY A 73 4.71 -7.09 -7.98
N ALA A 74 5.92 -7.06 -7.37
CA ALA A 74 7.05 -7.90 -7.74
C ALA A 74 7.32 -8.94 -6.65
N THR A 75 7.90 -10.07 -7.03
CA THR A 75 8.24 -11.21 -6.17
C THR A 75 9.74 -11.28 -5.88
N ILE A 76 10.10 -12.06 -4.89
CA ILE A 76 11.48 -12.51 -4.64
C ILE A 76 11.56 -13.97 -5.09
N ASP A 77 12.53 -14.27 -5.94
CA ASP A 77 12.73 -15.61 -6.45
C ASP A 77 13.56 -16.44 -5.46
N ILE A 78 13.05 -17.63 -5.11
CA ILE A 78 13.72 -18.62 -4.27
C ILE A 78 14.17 -19.76 -5.17
N TYR A 79 15.44 -20.09 -5.14
CA TYR A 79 16.07 -21.12 -5.99
C TYR A 79 16.23 -22.42 -5.21
N ASP A 80 15.77 -23.52 -5.75
CA ASP A 80 16.10 -24.84 -5.22
C ASP A 80 17.53 -25.21 -5.60
N GLU A 81 18.37 -25.53 -4.62
CA GLU A 81 19.80 -25.81 -4.84
C GLU A 81 20.03 -27.10 -5.67
N VAL A 82 19.11 -28.06 -5.60
CA VAL A 82 19.25 -29.37 -6.22
C VAL A 82 18.66 -29.41 -7.63
N THR A 83 17.44 -28.88 -7.76
CA THR A 83 16.68 -28.94 -9.02
C THR A 83 16.87 -27.70 -9.90
N GLY A 84 17.32 -26.59 -9.31
CA GLY A 84 17.36 -25.28 -9.97
C GLY A 84 15.98 -24.68 -10.22
N GLU A 85 14.91 -25.26 -9.68
CA GLU A 85 13.56 -24.74 -9.80
C GLU A 85 13.41 -23.39 -9.09
N ILE A 86 12.66 -22.48 -9.70
CA ILE A 86 12.42 -21.14 -9.14
C ILE A 86 10.99 -21.06 -8.60
N SER A 87 10.87 -20.75 -7.31
CA SER A 87 9.60 -20.53 -6.67
C SER A 87 9.45 -19.05 -6.26
N PRO A 88 8.38 -18.35 -6.68
CA PRO A 88 8.18 -16.96 -6.30
C PRO A 88 7.71 -16.83 -4.85
N ALA A 89 8.28 -15.90 -4.11
CA ALA A 89 7.81 -15.48 -2.79
C ALA A 89 7.24 -14.06 -2.87
N TYR A 90 6.17 -13.81 -2.13
CA TYR A 90 5.34 -12.61 -2.22
C TYR A 90 5.53 -11.76 -0.97
N LEU A 91 5.74 -10.46 -1.15
CA LEU A 91 5.94 -9.52 -0.05
C LEU A 91 4.61 -8.86 0.32
N PHE A 92 4.15 -9.11 1.56
CA PHE A 92 3.08 -8.35 2.20
C PHE A 92 3.65 -7.13 2.90
N VAL A 93 2.97 -6.00 2.81
CA VAL A 93 3.38 -4.74 3.45
C VAL A 93 2.18 -4.11 4.15
N ALA A 94 2.37 -3.70 5.40
CA ALA A 94 1.42 -2.92 6.18
C ALA A 94 2.10 -1.64 6.67
N VAL A 95 1.41 -0.50 6.57
CA VAL A 95 1.93 0.82 6.96
C VAL A 95 0.90 1.54 7.82
N LEU A 96 1.32 2.05 8.98
CA LEU A 96 0.53 2.96 9.79
C LEU A 96 0.57 4.37 9.17
N SER A 97 -0.59 4.94 8.88
CA SER A 97 -0.68 6.17 8.08
C SER A 97 -0.13 7.42 8.77
N CYS A 98 -0.10 7.47 10.11
CA CYS A 98 0.39 8.62 10.88
C CYS A 98 1.92 8.63 11.02
N SER A 99 2.51 7.61 11.62
CA SER A 99 3.97 7.48 11.84
C SER A 99 4.73 7.09 10.60
N LEU A 100 4.06 6.46 9.62
CA LEU A 100 4.63 5.76 8.47
C LEU A 100 5.46 4.54 8.88
N TYR A 101 5.20 3.99 10.08
CA TYR A 101 5.86 2.78 10.58
C TYR A 101 5.40 1.58 9.77
N VAL A 102 6.36 0.76 9.35
CA VAL A 102 6.15 -0.30 8.35
C VAL A 102 6.34 -1.66 8.99
N TYR A 103 5.44 -2.58 8.65
CA TYR A 103 5.63 -4.02 8.77
C TYR A 103 5.70 -4.64 7.36
N ALA A 104 6.55 -5.64 7.18
CA ALA A 104 6.63 -6.41 5.95
C ALA A 104 6.96 -7.86 6.23
N GLU A 105 6.34 -8.77 5.49
CA GLU A 105 6.51 -10.22 5.63
C GLU A 105 6.55 -10.88 4.25
N LEU A 106 7.49 -11.84 4.07
CA LEU A 106 7.62 -12.62 2.87
C LEU A 106 6.82 -13.94 3.01
N CYS A 107 5.96 -14.21 2.02
CA CYS A 107 5.02 -15.33 2.05
C CYS A 107 5.17 -16.23 0.82
N PRO A 108 4.88 -17.53 0.95
CA PRO A 108 4.96 -18.47 -0.18
C PRO A 108 3.80 -18.32 -1.17
N ASN A 109 2.74 -17.64 -0.80
CA ASN A 109 1.56 -17.43 -1.65
C ASN A 109 0.73 -16.23 -1.16
N MET A 110 -0.25 -15.79 -1.97
CA MET A 110 -1.20 -14.73 -1.66
C MET A 110 -2.61 -15.25 -1.35
N LYS A 111 -2.74 -16.45 -0.80
CA LYS A 111 -4.05 -17.03 -0.44
C LYS A 111 -4.70 -16.24 0.70
N SER A 112 -6.03 -16.40 0.84
CA SER A 112 -6.82 -15.70 1.86
C SER A 112 -6.32 -15.95 3.28
N ASP A 113 -5.98 -17.20 3.61
CA ASP A 113 -5.49 -17.57 4.94
C ASP A 113 -4.12 -16.90 5.22
N THR A 114 -3.21 -16.92 4.23
CA THR A 114 -1.90 -16.24 4.32
C THR A 114 -2.10 -14.75 4.52
N PHE A 115 -3.02 -14.14 3.76
CA PHE A 115 -3.34 -12.72 3.89
C PHE A 115 -3.86 -12.35 5.27
N ILE A 116 -4.79 -13.15 5.82
CA ILE A 116 -5.33 -12.95 7.16
C ILE A 116 -4.21 -13.09 8.22
N ASN A 117 -3.37 -14.12 8.10
CA ASN A 117 -2.24 -14.33 9.02
C ASN A 117 -1.25 -13.17 8.99
N CYS A 118 -0.96 -12.59 7.82
CA CYS A 118 -0.12 -11.39 7.71
C CYS A 118 -0.68 -10.20 8.51
N HIS A 119 -2.01 -10.03 8.56
CA HIS A 119 -2.61 -8.99 9.40
C HIS A 119 -2.44 -9.29 10.90
N VAL A 120 -2.64 -10.54 11.31
CA VAL A 120 -2.41 -10.98 12.69
C VAL A 120 -0.98 -10.69 13.13
N HIS A 121 -0.01 -11.03 12.26
CA HIS A 121 1.40 -10.76 12.51
C HIS A 121 1.71 -9.26 12.55
N ALA A 122 1.12 -8.47 11.63
CA ALA A 122 1.28 -7.01 11.61
C ALA A 122 0.77 -6.37 12.91
N TYR A 123 -0.43 -6.73 13.37
CA TYR A 123 -0.96 -6.24 14.64
C TYR A 123 -0.10 -6.64 15.83
N THR A 124 0.42 -7.87 15.84
CA THR A 124 1.36 -8.33 16.87
C THR A 124 2.65 -7.51 16.86
N TYR A 125 3.20 -7.23 15.67
CA TYR A 125 4.40 -6.41 15.50
C TYR A 125 4.20 -4.97 15.97
N PHE A 126 3.07 -4.36 15.66
CA PHE A 126 2.72 -3.01 16.13
C PHE A 126 2.32 -2.97 17.61
N GLY A 127 1.97 -4.11 18.20
CA GLY A 127 1.51 -4.20 19.59
C GLY A 127 0.11 -3.62 19.81
N GLY A 128 -0.67 -3.47 18.73
CA GLY A 128 -2.03 -2.93 18.75
C GLY A 128 -2.70 -3.02 17.38
N SER A 129 -4.00 -2.75 17.32
CA SER A 129 -4.75 -2.64 16.07
C SER A 129 -5.18 -1.19 15.81
N THR A 130 -5.52 -0.88 14.56
CA THR A 130 -6.05 0.42 14.15
C THR A 130 -7.56 0.39 14.03
N ARG A 131 -8.21 1.55 14.08
CA ARG A 131 -9.66 1.66 13.89
C ARG A 131 -10.09 1.30 12.47
N LEU A 132 -9.27 1.65 11.49
CA LEU A 132 -9.52 1.43 10.08
C LEU A 132 -8.41 0.57 9.48
N LEU A 133 -8.82 -0.41 8.68
CA LEU A 133 -7.95 -1.23 7.85
C LEU A 133 -8.26 -0.93 6.40
N ILE A 134 -7.26 -0.42 5.68
CA ILE A 134 -7.40 0.07 4.31
C ILE A 134 -6.60 -0.84 3.38
N PRO A 135 -7.23 -1.89 2.84
CA PRO A 135 -6.61 -2.72 1.84
C PRO A 135 -6.62 -2.03 0.47
N ASP A 136 -5.46 -2.04 -0.23
CA ASP A 136 -5.42 -1.64 -1.64
C ASP A 136 -5.83 -2.85 -2.50
N ASN A 137 -6.78 -2.64 -3.39
CA ASN A 137 -7.28 -3.51 -4.46
C ASN A 137 -7.25 -5.04 -4.21
N LEU A 138 -8.05 -5.53 -3.28
CA LEU A 138 -8.06 -6.93 -2.83
C LEU A 138 -8.85 -7.88 -3.74
N LYS A 139 -8.16 -8.52 -4.68
CA LYS A 139 -8.67 -9.78 -5.27
C LYS A 139 -8.68 -10.95 -4.28
N ALA A 140 -7.78 -10.97 -3.30
CA ALA A 140 -7.69 -12.02 -2.27
C ALA A 140 -8.65 -11.81 -1.07
N GLY A 141 -9.06 -10.57 -0.81
CA GLY A 141 -9.94 -10.22 0.31
C GLY A 141 -11.32 -9.68 -0.10
N ILE A 142 -11.61 -9.52 -1.40
CA ILE A 142 -12.90 -9.00 -1.89
C ILE A 142 -13.37 -9.83 -3.06
N THR A 143 -14.46 -10.57 -2.88
CA THR A 143 -15.00 -11.46 -3.91
C THR A 143 -15.71 -10.70 -5.04
N ARG A 144 -16.19 -9.50 -4.79
CA ARG A 144 -16.76 -8.54 -5.77
C ARG A 144 -16.65 -7.12 -5.25
N ASN A 145 -16.12 -6.24 -6.09
CA ASN A 145 -16.19 -4.80 -5.87
C ASN A 145 -17.04 -4.19 -6.98
N THR A 146 -18.31 -3.96 -6.70
CA THR A 146 -19.21 -3.17 -7.55
C THR A 146 -19.31 -1.75 -7.01
N ARG A 147 -19.79 -0.80 -7.83
CA ARG A 147 -19.92 0.62 -7.45
C ARG A 147 -20.79 0.85 -6.18
N TYR A 148 -21.52 -0.18 -5.73
CA TYR A 148 -22.51 -0.10 -4.66
C TYR A 148 -22.38 -1.20 -3.60
N ASP A 149 -21.57 -2.26 -3.84
CA ASP A 149 -21.48 -3.39 -2.92
C ASP A 149 -20.08 -4.00 -2.91
N THR A 150 -19.46 -4.05 -1.75
CA THR A 150 -18.16 -4.69 -1.53
C THR A 150 -18.38 -5.93 -0.68
N LEU A 151 -18.30 -7.12 -1.31
CA LEU A 151 -18.39 -8.39 -0.60
C LEU A 151 -17.03 -8.74 0.01
N ILE A 152 -16.92 -8.54 1.31
CA ILE A 152 -15.75 -8.93 2.10
C ILE A 152 -15.92 -10.40 2.50
N PRO A 153 -14.92 -11.28 2.29
CA PRO A 153 -14.97 -12.66 2.75
C PRO A 153 -15.25 -12.74 4.25
N ARG A 154 -16.06 -13.74 4.65
CA ARG A 154 -16.49 -13.90 6.04
C ARG A 154 -15.32 -13.99 7.01
N ALA A 155 -14.31 -14.80 6.72
CA ALA A 155 -13.14 -14.95 7.57
C ALA A 155 -12.35 -13.62 7.74
N TYR A 156 -12.28 -12.81 6.69
CA TYR A 156 -11.60 -11.50 6.77
C TYR A 156 -12.38 -10.49 7.62
N LYS A 157 -13.73 -10.54 7.52
CA LYS A 157 -14.60 -9.75 8.39
C LYS A 157 -14.51 -10.20 9.85
N GLU A 158 -14.53 -11.50 10.10
CA GLU A 158 -14.38 -12.08 11.46
C GLU A 158 -13.03 -11.69 12.08
N MET A 159 -11.95 -11.68 11.31
CA MET A 159 -10.65 -11.17 11.75
C MET A 159 -10.73 -9.68 12.12
N ALA A 160 -11.32 -8.85 11.28
CA ALA A 160 -11.48 -7.43 11.55
C ALA A 160 -12.32 -7.17 12.82
N ASP A 161 -13.44 -7.88 12.97
CA ASP A 161 -14.30 -7.80 14.16
C ASP A 161 -13.52 -8.23 15.43
N HIS A 162 -12.68 -9.28 15.34
CA HIS A 162 -11.85 -9.77 16.44
C HIS A 162 -10.84 -8.70 16.94
N TYR A 163 -10.27 -7.90 16.02
CA TYR A 163 -9.33 -6.84 16.33
C TYR A 163 -9.99 -5.45 16.50
N ASN A 164 -11.33 -5.38 16.53
CA ASN A 164 -12.10 -4.12 16.60
C ASN A 164 -11.71 -3.09 15.52
N THR A 165 -11.38 -3.55 14.33
CA THR A 165 -11.03 -2.71 13.18
C THR A 165 -12.11 -2.76 12.11
N ALA A 166 -12.35 -1.66 11.43
CA ALA A 166 -13.29 -1.61 10.31
C ALA A 166 -12.55 -1.66 8.98
N ILE A 167 -12.94 -2.59 8.10
CA ILE A 167 -12.35 -2.69 6.75
C ILE A 167 -12.98 -1.60 5.88
N VAL A 168 -12.15 -0.70 5.37
CA VAL A 168 -12.53 0.38 4.43
C VAL A 168 -11.74 0.20 3.15
N PRO A 169 -12.29 -0.49 2.14
CA PRO A 169 -11.58 -0.68 0.88
C PRO A 169 -11.28 0.64 0.20
N ALA A 170 -10.08 0.75 -0.38
CA ALA A 170 -9.70 1.89 -1.17
C ALA A 170 -10.69 2.11 -2.33
N ARG A 171 -11.14 3.34 -2.52
CA ARG A 171 -12.07 3.68 -3.61
C ARG A 171 -11.41 3.46 -4.96
N VAL A 172 -12.05 2.66 -5.81
CA VAL A 172 -11.61 2.45 -7.19
C VAL A 172 -11.70 3.78 -7.96
N LYS A 173 -10.57 4.24 -8.54
CA LYS A 173 -10.47 5.41 -9.44
C LYS A 173 -10.56 6.82 -8.82
N HIS A 174 -10.22 7.02 -7.56
CA HIS A 174 -10.00 8.36 -7.01
C HIS A 174 -8.56 8.50 -6.48
N PRO A 175 -7.56 8.72 -7.37
CA PRO A 175 -6.16 8.90 -6.95
C PRO A 175 -5.94 10.17 -6.12
N ASP A 176 -6.88 11.11 -6.16
CA ASP A 176 -6.79 12.38 -5.45
C ASP A 176 -7.07 12.26 -3.94
N ASP A 177 -7.71 11.18 -3.49
CA ASP A 177 -8.04 10.95 -2.07
C ASP A 177 -6.84 10.42 -1.26
N LYS A 178 -5.74 9.98 -1.91
CA LYS A 178 -4.58 9.34 -1.27
C LYS A 178 -3.20 9.88 -1.68
N PRO A 179 -2.90 11.18 -1.56
CA PRO A 179 -1.62 11.70 -2.07
C PRO A 179 -0.39 11.22 -1.28
N ASN A 180 -0.54 10.72 -0.05
CA ASN A 180 0.59 10.32 0.80
C ASN A 180 0.66 8.82 1.11
N ALA A 181 -0.46 8.13 1.19
CA ALA A 181 -0.56 6.75 1.66
C ALA A 181 -0.17 5.72 0.58
N GLU A 182 -0.71 5.82 -0.64
CA GLU A 182 -0.23 5.00 -1.78
C GLU A 182 1.27 5.17 -2.01
N GLY A 183 1.81 6.37 -1.73
CA GLY A 183 3.24 6.64 -1.74
C GLY A 183 4.02 5.85 -0.70
N SER A 184 3.45 5.61 0.50
CA SER A 184 4.16 5.01 1.63
C SER A 184 4.30 3.51 1.49
N VAL A 185 3.23 2.79 1.15
CA VAL A 185 3.27 1.35 0.88
C VAL A 185 4.17 1.07 -0.34
N LYS A 186 3.95 1.79 -1.44
CA LYS A 186 4.77 1.67 -2.65
C LYS A 186 6.24 1.99 -2.38
N TYR A 187 6.53 3.02 -1.55
CA TYR A 187 7.90 3.36 -1.18
C TYR A 187 8.55 2.24 -0.38
N ALA A 188 7.86 1.68 0.64
CA ALA A 188 8.36 0.58 1.46
C ALA A 188 8.64 -0.67 0.61
N THR A 189 7.68 -1.06 -0.23
CA THR A 189 7.81 -2.17 -1.17
C THR A 189 9.01 -1.99 -2.10
N THR A 190 9.10 -0.83 -2.75
CA THR A 190 10.20 -0.54 -3.68
C THR A 190 11.55 -0.53 -2.97
N TRP A 191 11.62 0.04 -1.75
CA TRP A 191 12.86 0.08 -0.98
C TRP A 191 13.36 -1.32 -0.64
N ILE A 192 12.51 -2.19 -0.10
CA ILE A 192 12.88 -3.56 0.31
C ILE A 192 13.29 -4.38 -0.92
N LEU A 193 12.45 -4.42 -1.95
CA LEU A 193 12.72 -5.23 -3.15
C LEU A 193 13.94 -4.73 -3.94
N ALA A 194 14.10 -3.40 -4.08
CA ALA A 194 15.25 -2.85 -4.78
C ALA A 194 16.58 -3.12 -4.04
N ALA A 195 16.56 -3.12 -2.70
CA ALA A 195 17.74 -3.46 -1.90
C ALA A 195 18.16 -4.92 -2.08
N LEU A 196 17.19 -5.82 -2.30
CA LEU A 196 17.40 -7.26 -2.42
C LEU A 196 17.53 -7.77 -3.88
N ARG A 197 17.42 -6.91 -4.88
CA ARG A 197 17.36 -7.28 -6.32
C ARG A 197 18.53 -8.11 -6.87
N ASN A 198 19.69 -8.03 -6.23
CA ASN A 198 20.90 -8.74 -6.66
C ASN A 198 21.22 -9.96 -5.76
N TYR A 199 20.36 -10.27 -4.82
CA TYR A 199 20.52 -11.43 -3.95
C TYR A 199 19.89 -12.67 -4.60
N HIS A 200 20.53 -13.83 -4.39
CA HIS A 200 20.00 -15.13 -4.76
C HIS A 200 19.71 -15.87 -3.47
N PHE A 201 18.47 -16.23 -3.24
CA PHE A 201 18.05 -16.93 -2.04
C PHE A 201 17.77 -18.39 -2.35
N PHE A 202 18.27 -19.27 -1.51
CA PHE A 202 18.11 -20.72 -1.63
C PHE A 202 17.07 -21.27 -0.64
N SER A 203 16.61 -20.45 0.28
CA SER A 203 15.49 -20.79 1.16
C SER A 203 14.61 -19.57 1.40
N ILE A 204 13.33 -19.82 1.72
CA ILE A 204 12.40 -18.75 2.07
C ILE A 204 12.77 -18.11 3.41
N GLU A 205 13.37 -18.87 4.32
CA GLU A 205 13.81 -18.40 5.64
C GLU A 205 14.98 -17.42 5.53
N GLU A 206 15.93 -17.68 4.63
CA GLU A 206 17.02 -16.76 4.32
C GLU A 206 16.46 -15.45 3.76
N ALA A 207 15.54 -15.53 2.80
CA ALA A 207 14.89 -14.36 2.22
C ALA A 207 14.07 -13.58 3.24
N LYS A 208 13.34 -14.24 4.15
CA LYS A 208 12.62 -13.60 5.26
C LYS A 208 13.56 -12.83 6.19
N THR A 209 14.71 -13.40 6.52
CA THR A 209 15.72 -12.74 7.34
C THR A 209 16.22 -11.47 6.65
N ALA A 210 16.57 -11.56 5.37
CA ALA A 210 17.02 -10.39 4.59
C ALA A 210 15.94 -9.31 4.47
N VAL A 211 14.67 -9.69 4.28
CA VAL A 211 13.53 -8.76 4.29
C VAL A 211 13.38 -8.07 5.64
N SER A 212 13.51 -8.81 6.75
CA SER A 212 13.44 -8.27 8.11
C SER A 212 14.55 -7.25 8.38
N GLU A 213 15.78 -7.51 7.94
CA GLU A 213 16.90 -6.57 8.05
C GLU A 213 16.62 -5.27 7.27
N LYS A 214 16.11 -5.38 6.04
CA LYS A 214 15.77 -4.21 5.21
C LYS A 214 14.57 -3.44 5.74
N LEU A 215 13.63 -4.11 6.38
CA LEU A 215 12.52 -3.49 7.10
C LEU A 215 13.03 -2.65 8.28
N GLU A 216 13.95 -3.19 9.09
CA GLU A 216 14.56 -2.47 10.20
C GLU A 216 15.35 -1.24 9.71
N GLU A 217 16.18 -1.39 8.68
CA GLU A 217 16.89 -0.27 8.05
C GLU A 217 15.93 0.83 7.59
N LEU A 218 14.78 0.44 6.98
CA LEU A 218 13.75 1.37 6.54
C LEU A 218 13.11 2.12 7.70
N ASN A 219 12.75 1.42 8.77
CA ASN A 219 12.08 1.98 9.93
C ASN A 219 13.00 2.89 10.76
N LEU A 220 14.30 2.63 10.76
CA LEU A 220 15.31 3.45 11.43
C LEU A 220 15.84 4.60 10.57
N ARG A 221 15.51 4.63 9.27
CA ARG A 221 16.01 5.65 8.37
C ARG A 221 15.46 7.04 8.73
N PRO A 222 16.33 8.07 8.89
CA PRO A 222 15.89 9.43 9.20
C PRO A 222 14.91 9.98 8.15
N PHE A 223 13.90 10.71 8.59
CA PHE A 223 13.02 11.45 7.70
C PHE A 223 13.77 12.59 6.98
N LYS A 224 13.38 12.88 5.74
CA LYS A 224 13.98 13.99 4.96
C LYS A 224 13.47 15.38 5.38
N LYS A 225 12.26 15.48 5.97
CA LYS A 225 11.55 16.75 6.18
C LYS A 225 11.10 16.97 7.63
N ARG A 226 11.35 16.03 8.54
CA ARG A 226 11.08 16.13 9.97
C ARG A 226 12.17 15.43 10.76
N LEU A 227 12.33 15.72 12.04
CA LEU A 227 13.23 15.01 12.94
C LEU A 227 12.74 13.57 13.19
N GLY A 228 13.68 12.70 13.57
CA GLY A 228 13.40 11.30 13.89
C GLY A 228 13.30 10.38 12.68
N ASN A 229 12.74 9.22 12.91
CA ASN A 229 12.54 8.13 11.96
C ASN A 229 11.13 7.54 12.17
N ARG A 230 10.76 6.50 11.39
CA ARG A 230 9.44 5.87 11.49
C ARG A 230 9.18 5.24 12.84
N ARG A 231 10.19 4.55 13.40
CA ARG A 231 10.09 3.92 14.72
C ARG A 231 9.89 4.95 15.81
N SER A 232 10.71 6.00 15.88
CA SER A 232 10.55 7.04 16.89
C SER A 232 9.20 7.76 16.77
N ALA A 233 8.75 8.04 15.54
CA ALA A 233 7.43 8.63 15.33
C ALA A 233 6.28 7.71 15.79
N PHE A 234 6.41 6.40 15.60
CA PHE A 234 5.45 5.44 16.11
C PHE A 234 5.44 5.42 17.65
N GLU A 235 6.60 5.32 18.26
CA GLU A 235 6.74 5.23 19.74
C GLU A 235 6.26 6.51 20.44
N ASP A 236 6.59 7.68 19.88
CA ASP A 236 6.32 8.97 20.50
C ASP A 236 4.92 9.51 20.18
N GLU A 237 4.38 9.21 18.98
CA GLU A 237 3.19 9.90 18.48
C GLU A 237 1.98 8.96 18.28
N GLU A 238 2.15 7.64 18.08
CA GLU A 238 1.07 6.77 17.60
C GLU A 238 0.76 5.60 18.52
N ARG A 239 1.76 5.01 19.17
CA ARG A 239 1.64 3.76 19.94
C ARG A 239 0.53 3.81 21.00
N GLU A 240 0.41 4.90 21.73
CA GLU A 240 -0.59 5.06 22.81
C GLU A 240 -2.03 5.11 22.29
N PHE A 241 -2.22 5.43 21.01
CA PHE A 241 -3.54 5.54 20.37
C PHE A 241 -4.01 4.27 19.68
N MET A 242 -3.15 3.24 19.63
CA MET A 242 -3.52 1.93 19.09
C MET A 242 -4.56 1.25 19.98
N LEU A 243 -5.48 0.52 19.36
CA LEU A 243 -6.43 -0.31 20.10
C LEU A 243 -5.70 -1.52 20.71
N PRO A 244 -6.06 -1.92 21.94
CA PRO A 244 -5.41 -3.05 22.60
C PRO A 244 -5.68 -4.35 21.86
N LEU A 245 -4.67 -5.22 21.79
CA LEU A 245 -4.83 -6.55 21.22
C LEU A 245 -5.74 -7.43 22.07
N PRO A 246 -6.52 -8.32 21.44
CA PRO A 246 -7.27 -9.37 22.15
C PRO A 246 -6.31 -10.33 22.86
N LYS A 247 -6.81 -11.05 23.88
CA LYS A 247 -5.99 -12.00 24.68
C LYS A 247 -5.38 -13.13 23.86
N ALA A 248 -6.07 -13.56 22.81
CA ALA A 248 -5.60 -14.59 21.90
C ALA A 248 -5.56 -14.02 20.47
N PRO A 249 -4.56 -14.38 19.65
CA PRO A 249 -4.55 -14.01 18.23
C PRO A 249 -5.75 -14.64 17.52
N TYR A 250 -6.19 -14.04 16.42
CA TYR A 250 -7.24 -14.60 15.58
C TYR A 250 -6.68 -15.81 14.82
N GLU A 251 -7.45 -16.91 14.86
CA GLU A 251 -7.19 -18.11 14.07
C GLU A 251 -8.25 -18.23 12.96
N PRO A 252 -7.83 -18.31 11.68
CA PRO A 252 -8.78 -18.45 10.57
C PRO A 252 -9.61 -19.74 10.69
N ALA A 253 -10.94 -19.59 10.76
CA ALA A 253 -11.84 -20.74 10.75
C ALA A 253 -12.16 -21.17 9.31
N VAL A 254 -12.11 -22.46 9.04
CA VAL A 254 -12.59 -23.04 7.79
C VAL A 254 -14.06 -23.39 7.95
N TRP A 255 -14.91 -22.68 7.20
CA TRP A 255 -16.34 -22.93 7.18
C TRP A 255 -16.69 -23.91 6.07
N SER A 256 -17.35 -25.03 6.45
CA SER A 256 -17.89 -25.96 5.48
C SER A 256 -19.38 -26.18 5.75
N THR A 257 -20.15 -26.47 4.69
CA THR A 257 -21.54 -26.88 4.80
C THR A 257 -21.60 -28.38 4.59
N ALA A 258 -22.17 -29.07 5.55
CA ALA A 258 -22.41 -30.51 5.43
C ALA A 258 -23.92 -30.82 5.48
N LYS A 259 -24.36 -31.80 4.69
CA LYS A 259 -25.75 -32.30 4.74
C LYS A 259 -25.85 -33.27 5.87
N VAL A 260 -26.81 -33.03 6.79
CA VAL A 260 -27.17 -34.00 7.82
C VAL A 260 -27.78 -35.22 7.15
N GLN A 261 -27.25 -36.40 7.43
CA GLN A 261 -27.78 -37.67 6.92
C GLN A 261 -28.98 -38.16 7.75
N ASN A 262 -29.65 -39.22 7.26
CA ASN A 262 -30.83 -39.75 7.94
C ASN A 262 -30.54 -40.35 9.33
N ASP A 263 -29.30 -40.65 9.65
CA ASP A 263 -28.79 -41.08 10.95
C ASP A 263 -28.43 -39.92 11.89
N TYR A 264 -28.76 -38.66 11.50
CA TYR A 264 -28.43 -37.44 12.21
C TYR A 264 -26.92 -37.14 12.36
N LEU A 265 -26.04 -37.87 11.64
CA LEU A 265 -24.61 -37.62 11.62
C LEU A 265 -24.21 -36.67 10.50
N ILE A 266 -23.11 -35.94 10.75
CA ILE A 266 -22.48 -35.08 9.78
C ILE A 266 -21.12 -35.71 9.45
N SER A 267 -20.84 -35.96 8.18
CA SER A 267 -19.52 -36.35 7.72
C SER A 267 -18.74 -35.11 7.36
N ASP A 268 -17.59 -34.90 8.00
CA ASP A 268 -16.61 -33.83 7.68
C ASP A 268 -15.64 -34.22 6.57
N GLY A 269 -15.83 -35.42 5.98
CA GLY A 269 -14.95 -35.95 4.93
C GLY A 269 -13.62 -36.54 5.43
N ILE A 270 -13.35 -36.45 6.72
CA ILE A 270 -12.10 -36.92 7.36
C ILE A 270 -12.37 -38.21 8.12
N ASN A 271 -13.53 -38.30 8.75
CA ASN A 271 -13.98 -39.51 9.48
C ASN A 271 -15.18 -40.14 8.76
N LYS A 272 -15.02 -41.39 8.30
CA LYS A 272 -16.10 -42.26 7.87
C LYS A 272 -16.58 -43.08 9.04
#